data_a1e400712ff47c5075ef0feb9493437a
#
_entry.id   a1e400712ff47c5075ef0feb9493437a
#
_cell.length_a   1.000
_cell.length_b   1.000
_cell.length_c   1.000
_cell.angle_alpha   90.00
_cell.angle_beta   90.00
_cell.angle_gamma   90.00
#
_symmetry.space_group_name_H-M   'P 1'
#
loop_
_entity.id
_entity.type
_entity.pdbx_description
1 polymer ?
#
loop_
_entity_poly.entity_id
_entity_poly.type
_entity_poly.pdbx_seq_one_letter_code
_entity_poly.pdbx_strand_id
1 'polypeptide(L)'
;MSKLIVKKSVIIVNDYRLGDCLKLEDNFTIFDPIYHTYNYMGLYYDEENERLYLPRGIDVWYVEKLLNTEAVFDDTIDPYDEIGNVMLKYKPRDDRQETALQFMLGQSVQFRQNKYKPQLSVNLPTGAGKTYCAIASFSFLQERCAVITSSISWLDQWKKCILEYTNLQSNEIYMISGVGSVLRLLNKGDVSQYKVFLVSLATLRSYGDKEGWEQVHELFKAMRIGIKFYDEAHLNFSAMSMVDYFSSTKKTYYLTASPARSNKDENRIFQLYFKNIPSIDLFDYAEDPHTRYVCIKYNSEPTPQQISKTRNKYGLDRNAYTNYIVKQDNYYKLLTILLKIALNQQGKTLIYIGTQNAIDTTYDWIINNYPELEGNVGVFTSKTEGNKMAELDKRIILSTVKSCGAAVDIKGLKLTILLAEPFKSEVQTIQTFGRTRDKDTMYIEVVDLAFKQITGFYYKKKPIIEKYALSMDEIKIDKYELEERYQTILEERKPFEPKLYEPITFSNFPLGPREYIYFVEDKNQLIEGIWFE
;
A
#
# COMPACT_ATOMS: atom_id res chain seq x y z
N MET A 1 8.62 28.68 -30.64
CA MET A 1 7.31 28.21 -30.13
C MET A 1 7.56 26.94 -29.36
N SER A 2 6.97 26.81 -28.19
CA SER A 2 7.07 25.59 -27.38
C SER A 2 6.59 24.40 -28.19
N LYS A 3 7.28 23.27 -28.12
CA LYS A 3 6.88 22.04 -28.83
C LYS A 3 6.29 21.09 -27.81
N LEU A 4 5.07 20.63 -28.04
CA LEU A 4 4.37 19.69 -27.18
C LEU A 4 4.54 18.26 -27.74
N ILE A 5 5.25 17.42 -27.00
CA ILE A 5 5.50 16.02 -27.37
C ILE A 5 4.75 15.12 -26.38
N VAL A 6 3.92 14.23 -26.91
CA VAL A 6 3.12 13.29 -26.11
C VAL A 6 3.69 11.89 -26.29
N LYS A 7 4.37 11.38 -25.26
CA LYS A 7 4.91 10.02 -25.21
C LYS A 7 3.95 9.07 -24.47
N LYS A 8 4.28 7.78 -24.39
CA LYS A 8 3.46 6.76 -23.73
C LYS A 8 3.27 6.98 -22.22
N SER A 9 4.29 7.51 -21.55
CA SER A 9 4.31 7.70 -20.09
C SER A 9 4.31 9.16 -19.65
N VAL A 10 4.55 10.12 -20.56
CA VAL A 10 4.79 11.52 -20.22
C VAL A 10 4.36 12.47 -21.33
N ILE A 11 4.02 13.70 -20.98
CA ILE A 11 3.88 14.83 -21.89
C ILE A 11 5.09 15.75 -21.66
N ILE A 12 5.79 16.13 -22.72
CA ILE A 12 6.99 16.98 -22.68
C ILE A 12 6.72 18.27 -23.41
N VAL A 13 7.01 19.40 -22.77
CA VAL A 13 7.02 20.72 -23.40
C VAL A 13 8.48 21.12 -23.59
N ASN A 14 8.95 21.08 -24.83
CA ASN A 14 10.30 21.53 -25.19
C ASN A 14 10.29 23.03 -25.52
N ASP A 15 11.43 23.69 -25.33
CA ASP A 15 11.64 25.12 -25.63
C ASP A 15 10.56 25.99 -24.94
N TYR A 16 10.23 25.68 -23.69
CA TYR A 16 9.16 26.35 -22.95
C TYR A 16 9.54 27.82 -22.61
N ARG A 17 8.52 28.67 -22.53
CA ARG A 17 8.67 30.07 -22.13
C ARG A 17 8.22 30.26 -20.69
N LEU A 18 8.74 31.30 -20.02
CA LEU A 18 8.30 31.63 -18.66
C LEU A 18 6.78 31.76 -18.51
N GLY A 19 6.12 32.35 -19.52
CA GLY A 19 4.65 32.46 -19.52
C GLY A 19 3.92 31.12 -19.62
N ASP A 20 4.53 30.11 -20.21
CA ASP A 20 3.98 28.74 -20.29
C ASP A 20 4.13 28.05 -18.94
N CYS A 21 5.28 28.24 -18.27
CA CYS A 21 5.52 27.75 -16.91
C CYS A 21 4.46 28.27 -15.96
N LEU A 22 4.24 29.57 -15.89
CA LEU A 22 3.26 30.20 -14.98
C LEU A 22 1.86 29.65 -15.19
N LYS A 23 1.42 29.46 -16.44
CA LYS A 23 0.09 28.87 -16.74
C LYS A 23 -0.04 27.45 -16.24
N LEU A 24 1.04 26.64 -16.32
CA LEU A 24 1.03 25.25 -15.86
C LEU A 24 1.15 25.17 -14.33
N GLU A 25 1.98 26.02 -13.72
CA GLU A 25 2.16 26.08 -12.28
C GLU A 25 0.85 26.31 -11.54
N ASP A 26 0.01 27.24 -12.00
CA ASP A 26 -1.31 27.52 -11.40
C ASP A 26 -2.20 26.28 -11.27
N ASN A 27 -1.99 25.28 -12.15
CA ASN A 27 -2.78 24.04 -12.15
C ASN A 27 -2.15 22.92 -11.30
N PHE A 28 -0.83 22.94 -11.11
CA PHE A 28 -0.08 21.85 -10.49
C PHE A 28 0.60 22.24 -9.17
N THR A 29 0.29 23.44 -8.64
CA THR A 29 0.86 23.90 -7.38
C THR A 29 -0.03 23.50 -6.20
N ILE A 30 0.63 23.04 -5.13
CA ILE A 30 0.01 22.81 -3.82
C ILE A 30 0.69 23.69 -2.80
N PHE A 31 -0.10 24.43 -2.02
CA PHE A 31 0.42 25.15 -0.88
C PHE A 31 0.66 24.22 0.30
N ASP A 32 1.89 24.17 0.78
CA ASP A 32 2.24 23.45 2.01
C ASP A 32 2.16 24.42 3.21
N PRO A 33 1.14 24.25 4.07
CA PRO A 33 0.95 25.14 5.22
C PRO A 33 1.97 24.94 6.33
N ILE A 34 2.76 23.86 6.29
CA ILE A 34 3.79 23.57 7.29
C ILE A 34 5.06 24.35 6.99
N TYR A 35 5.48 24.31 5.74
CA TYR A 35 6.70 25.00 5.29
C TYR A 35 6.43 26.38 4.68
N HIS A 36 5.15 26.77 4.56
CA HIS A 36 4.72 28.02 3.90
C HIS A 36 5.31 28.17 2.48
N THR A 37 5.39 27.06 1.76
CA THR A 37 5.92 27.00 0.39
C THR A 37 4.89 26.41 -0.56
N TYR A 38 5.06 26.73 -1.84
CA TYR A 38 4.30 26.07 -2.90
C TYR A 38 5.12 24.90 -3.44
N ASN A 39 4.52 23.72 -3.43
CA ASN A 39 5.13 22.50 -3.96
C ASN A 39 4.47 22.15 -5.30
N TYR A 40 5.27 21.95 -6.32
CA TYR A 40 4.79 21.45 -7.60
C TYR A 40 4.65 19.93 -7.54
N MET A 41 3.42 19.45 -7.75
CA MET A 41 3.17 18.02 -7.88
C MET A 41 2.72 17.72 -9.31
N GLY A 42 3.45 16.87 -9.99
CA GLY A 42 3.13 16.54 -11.37
C GLY A 42 3.72 17.49 -12.41
N LEU A 43 4.66 18.35 -12.02
CA LEU A 43 5.53 19.13 -12.90
C LEU A 43 6.98 18.84 -12.57
N TYR A 44 7.82 18.71 -13.59
CA TYR A 44 9.26 18.66 -13.42
C TYR A 44 9.92 19.53 -14.46
N TYR A 45 10.83 20.40 -13.99
CA TYR A 45 11.62 21.30 -14.81
C TYR A 45 13.00 20.70 -15.01
N ASP A 46 13.37 20.47 -16.25
CA ASP A 46 14.73 20.16 -16.69
C ASP A 46 15.29 21.42 -17.33
N GLU A 47 15.93 22.25 -16.50
CA GLU A 47 16.46 23.55 -16.92
C GLU A 47 17.63 23.38 -17.91
N GLU A 48 18.42 22.32 -17.78
CA GLU A 48 19.57 22.06 -18.64
C GLU A 48 19.15 21.76 -20.08
N ASN A 49 18.03 21.06 -20.27
CA ASN A 49 17.54 20.69 -21.59
C ASN A 49 16.33 21.53 -22.04
N GLU A 50 15.96 22.57 -21.30
CA GLU A 50 14.80 23.42 -21.56
C GLU A 50 13.50 22.61 -21.76
N ARG A 51 13.29 21.59 -20.90
CA ARG A 51 12.13 20.70 -20.95
C ARG A 51 11.29 20.80 -19.70
N LEU A 52 9.98 20.71 -19.89
CA LEU A 52 9.02 20.60 -18.81
C LEU A 52 8.22 19.32 -19.00
N TYR A 53 8.17 18.51 -17.95
CA TYR A 53 7.50 17.21 -17.95
C TYR A 53 6.17 17.28 -17.22
N LEU A 54 5.14 16.69 -17.84
CA LEU A 54 3.77 16.60 -17.32
C LEU A 54 3.28 15.16 -17.33
N PRO A 55 2.37 14.79 -16.39
CA PRO A 55 1.75 13.47 -16.39
C PRO A 55 0.99 13.14 -17.67
N ARG A 56 1.16 11.92 -18.17
CA ARG A 56 0.52 11.46 -19.41
C ARG A 56 -1.01 11.40 -19.34
N GLY A 57 -1.56 11.23 -18.15
CA GLY A 57 -3.02 11.16 -17.95
C GLY A 57 -3.75 12.50 -18.03
N ILE A 58 -3.01 13.60 -18.13
CA ILE A 58 -3.60 14.92 -18.35
C ILE A 58 -4.23 14.96 -19.75
N ASP A 59 -5.30 15.73 -19.88
CA ASP A 59 -5.95 15.98 -21.15
C ASP A 59 -5.01 16.77 -22.07
N VAL A 60 -4.54 16.12 -23.12
CA VAL A 60 -3.62 16.73 -24.10
C VAL A 60 -4.23 17.96 -24.74
N TRP A 61 -5.52 17.90 -25.10
CA TRP A 61 -6.24 19.04 -25.68
C TRP A 61 -6.25 20.24 -24.74
N TYR A 62 -6.37 20.00 -23.43
CA TYR A 62 -6.30 21.09 -22.44
C TYR A 62 -4.92 21.77 -22.45
N VAL A 63 -3.85 20.98 -22.56
CA VAL A 63 -2.48 21.51 -22.62
C VAL A 63 -2.23 22.26 -23.94
N GLU A 64 -2.67 21.70 -25.07
CA GLU A 64 -2.61 22.35 -26.39
C GLU A 64 -3.26 23.73 -26.37
N LYS A 65 -4.47 23.82 -25.81
CA LYS A 65 -5.22 25.05 -25.68
C LYS A 65 -4.53 26.06 -24.75
N LEU A 66 -3.99 25.59 -23.63
CA LEU A 66 -3.31 26.42 -22.64
C LEU A 66 -2.03 27.05 -23.20
N LEU A 67 -1.27 26.28 -23.96
CA LEU A 67 0.01 26.68 -24.55
C LEU A 67 -0.13 27.25 -25.98
N ASN A 68 -1.31 27.15 -26.58
CA ASN A 68 -1.58 27.51 -27.96
C ASN A 68 -0.58 26.82 -28.94
N THR A 69 -0.44 25.49 -28.81
CA THR A 69 0.46 24.67 -29.61
C THR A 69 -0.17 23.31 -29.87
N GLU A 70 0.12 22.70 -31.01
CA GLU A 70 -0.34 21.36 -31.34
C GLU A 70 0.62 20.30 -30.79
N ALA A 71 0.06 19.16 -30.38
CA ALA A 71 0.82 18.04 -29.87
C ALA A 71 1.33 17.14 -30.98
N VAL A 72 2.59 16.73 -30.84
CA VAL A 72 3.20 15.67 -31.66
C VAL A 72 3.22 14.39 -30.82
N PHE A 73 2.61 13.31 -31.34
CA PHE A 73 2.58 12.02 -30.66
C PHE A 73 3.83 11.22 -31.03
N ASP A 74 4.55 10.77 -30.02
CA ASP A 74 5.74 9.92 -30.13
C ASP A 74 5.46 8.60 -29.39
N ASP A 75 5.18 7.55 -30.14
CA ASP A 75 4.87 6.21 -29.64
C ASP A 75 6.11 5.34 -29.38
N THR A 76 7.31 5.91 -29.45
CA THR A 76 8.54 5.17 -29.15
C THR A 76 8.56 4.68 -27.69
N ILE A 77 9.07 3.49 -27.51
CA ILE A 77 9.27 2.86 -26.19
C ILE A 77 10.69 2.40 -26.06
N ASP A 78 11.17 2.28 -24.81
CA ASP A 78 12.48 1.72 -24.56
C ASP A 78 12.55 0.25 -24.99
N PRO A 79 13.71 -0.26 -25.39
CA PRO A 79 13.88 -1.67 -25.71
C PRO A 79 13.48 -2.55 -24.52
N TYR A 80 12.72 -3.59 -24.78
CA TYR A 80 12.29 -4.56 -23.77
C TYR A 80 12.48 -5.99 -24.26
N ASP A 81 12.51 -6.93 -23.31
CA ASP A 81 12.64 -8.35 -23.62
C ASP A 81 11.35 -9.12 -23.29
N GLU A 82 11.06 -10.08 -24.16
CA GLU A 82 10.14 -11.14 -23.88
C GLU A 82 10.82 -12.20 -23.00
N ILE A 83 10.11 -12.67 -22.00
CA ILE A 83 10.71 -13.57 -21.00
C ILE A 83 10.36 -15.05 -21.22
N GLY A 84 9.32 -15.35 -21.97
CA GLY A 84 8.85 -16.70 -22.26
C GLY A 84 8.77 -17.65 -21.06
N ASN A 85 7.94 -18.68 -21.14
CA ASN A 85 7.86 -19.77 -20.16
C ASN A 85 7.55 -19.36 -18.71
N VAL A 86 6.88 -18.23 -18.47
CA VAL A 86 6.33 -17.93 -17.16
C VAL A 86 4.94 -18.55 -17.08
N MET A 87 4.80 -19.56 -16.22
CA MET A 87 3.54 -20.28 -16.02
C MET A 87 2.91 -19.88 -14.69
N LEU A 88 1.62 -19.61 -14.71
CA LEU A 88 0.82 -19.34 -13.53
C LEU A 88 0.34 -20.66 -12.91
N LYS A 89 0.41 -20.77 -11.58
CA LYS A 89 0.03 -21.99 -10.84
C LYS A 89 -1.44 -22.04 -10.41
N TYR A 90 -2.14 -20.90 -10.41
CA TYR A 90 -3.50 -20.77 -9.85
C TYR A 90 -4.39 -19.96 -10.78
N LYS A 91 -5.67 -20.35 -10.88
CA LYS A 91 -6.74 -19.56 -11.52
C LYS A 91 -7.12 -18.34 -10.67
N PRO A 92 -7.80 -17.34 -11.24
CA PRO A 92 -8.47 -16.32 -10.45
C PRO A 92 -9.36 -16.97 -9.40
N ARG A 93 -9.35 -16.40 -8.20
CA ARG A 93 -10.12 -16.94 -7.06
C ARG A 93 -11.62 -16.66 -7.20
N ASP A 94 -11.95 -15.55 -7.80
CA ASP A 94 -13.31 -15.01 -7.87
C ASP A 94 -13.48 -14.13 -9.13
N ASP A 95 -14.74 -13.80 -9.45
CA ASP A 95 -15.11 -12.99 -10.62
C ASP A 95 -14.47 -11.59 -10.63
N ARG A 96 -14.14 -11.04 -9.44
CA ARG A 96 -13.44 -9.75 -9.34
C ARG A 96 -12.04 -9.83 -9.88
N GLN A 97 -11.30 -10.89 -9.51
CA GLN A 97 -9.95 -11.11 -10.05
C GLN A 97 -10.00 -11.37 -11.54
N GLU A 98 -10.96 -12.14 -12.01
CA GLU A 98 -11.16 -12.38 -13.43
C GLU A 98 -11.48 -11.10 -14.19
N THR A 99 -12.43 -10.30 -13.71
CA THR A 99 -12.77 -9.00 -14.31
C THR A 99 -11.58 -8.04 -14.34
N ALA A 100 -10.79 -7.99 -13.24
CA ALA A 100 -9.58 -7.20 -13.20
C ALA A 100 -8.57 -7.63 -14.26
N LEU A 101 -8.37 -8.94 -14.44
CA LEU A 101 -7.47 -9.49 -15.45
C LEU A 101 -7.96 -9.19 -16.87
N GLN A 102 -9.25 -9.39 -17.16
CA GLN A 102 -9.83 -9.04 -18.44
C GLN A 102 -9.64 -7.55 -18.76
N PHE A 103 -9.80 -6.68 -17.76
CA PHE A 103 -9.53 -5.25 -17.91
C PHE A 103 -8.06 -4.97 -18.19
N MET A 104 -7.14 -5.56 -17.41
CA MET A 104 -5.68 -5.35 -17.54
C MET A 104 -5.15 -5.84 -18.89
N LEU A 105 -5.65 -6.97 -19.36
CA LEU A 105 -5.22 -7.59 -20.61
C LEU A 105 -5.98 -7.10 -21.84
N GLY A 106 -7.12 -6.42 -21.65
CA GLY A 106 -8.00 -5.99 -22.73
C GLY A 106 -8.67 -7.16 -23.46
N GLN A 107 -9.09 -8.20 -22.72
CA GLN A 107 -9.54 -9.47 -23.30
C GLN A 107 -11.03 -9.54 -23.57
N SER A 108 -11.88 -8.87 -22.80
CA SER A 108 -13.33 -8.87 -23.09
C SER A 108 -13.70 -7.82 -24.13
N VAL A 109 -14.87 -7.98 -24.74
CA VAL A 109 -15.42 -6.99 -25.70
C VAL A 109 -15.49 -5.60 -25.06
N GLN A 110 -15.85 -5.52 -23.79
CA GLN A 110 -15.94 -4.28 -23.03
C GLN A 110 -14.58 -3.61 -22.87
N PHE A 111 -13.50 -4.38 -22.68
CA PHE A 111 -12.17 -3.87 -22.36
C PHE A 111 -11.16 -3.95 -23.51
N ARG A 112 -11.56 -4.39 -24.70
CA ARG A 112 -10.64 -4.62 -25.84
C ARG A 112 -9.73 -3.43 -26.17
N GLN A 113 -10.19 -2.20 -25.92
CA GLN A 113 -9.41 -0.99 -26.16
C GLN A 113 -8.21 -0.86 -25.21
N ASN A 114 -8.29 -1.49 -24.03
CA ASN A 114 -7.21 -1.44 -23.03
C ASN A 114 -5.95 -2.16 -23.52
N LYS A 115 -6.06 -3.08 -24.47
CA LYS A 115 -4.91 -3.72 -25.12
C LYS A 115 -3.92 -2.67 -25.67
N TYR A 116 -4.43 -1.57 -26.17
CA TYR A 116 -3.66 -0.51 -26.83
C TYR A 116 -3.33 0.68 -25.89
N LYS A 117 -3.90 0.71 -24.71
CA LYS A 117 -3.63 1.79 -23.75
C LYS A 117 -2.31 1.56 -23.03
N PRO A 118 -1.40 2.56 -22.99
CA PRO A 118 -0.11 2.41 -22.35
C PRO A 118 -0.19 2.43 -20.82
N GLN A 119 -1.24 3.01 -20.26
CA GLN A 119 -1.46 3.18 -18.83
C GLN A 119 -2.85 2.73 -18.44
N LEU A 120 -2.96 1.96 -17.37
CA LEU A 120 -4.22 1.46 -16.80
C LEU A 120 -4.18 1.56 -15.27
N SER A 121 -5.31 1.93 -14.65
CA SER A 121 -5.46 1.98 -13.19
C SER A 121 -6.42 0.90 -12.72
N VAL A 122 -6.02 0.16 -11.69
CA VAL A 122 -6.80 -0.95 -11.13
C VAL A 122 -7.04 -0.71 -9.65
N ASN A 123 -8.29 -0.42 -9.29
CA ASN A 123 -8.72 -0.19 -7.93
C ASN A 123 -9.37 -1.46 -7.39
N LEU A 124 -8.64 -2.15 -6.54
CA LEU A 124 -9.09 -3.36 -5.87
C LEU A 124 -8.97 -3.18 -4.35
N PRO A 125 -9.95 -3.66 -3.59
CA PRO A 125 -9.85 -3.63 -2.13
C PRO A 125 -8.62 -4.38 -1.63
N THR A 126 -8.20 -4.04 -0.42
CA THR A 126 -7.16 -4.80 0.27
C THR A 126 -7.64 -6.25 0.43
N GLY A 127 -6.80 -7.22 0.02
CA GLY A 127 -7.19 -8.64 0.07
C GLY A 127 -7.91 -9.18 -1.14
N ALA A 128 -8.38 -8.33 -2.05
CA ALA A 128 -9.02 -8.80 -3.30
C ALA A 128 -8.04 -9.40 -4.33
N GLY A 129 -6.73 -9.35 -4.05
CA GLY A 129 -5.72 -10.02 -4.86
C GLY A 129 -5.07 -9.15 -5.93
N LYS A 130 -4.87 -7.85 -5.68
CA LYS A 130 -4.08 -6.96 -6.56
C LYS A 130 -2.77 -7.58 -7.02
N THR A 131 -2.01 -8.14 -6.06
CA THR A 131 -0.73 -8.81 -6.32
C THR A 131 -0.89 -10.00 -7.27
N TYR A 132 -1.93 -10.83 -7.06
CA TYR A 132 -2.23 -11.94 -7.94
C TYR A 132 -2.56 -11.46 -9.36
N CYS A 133 -3.44 -10.46 -9.52
CA CYS A 133 -3.82 -9.92 -10.83
C CYS A 133 -2.60 -9.38 -11.60
N ALA A 134 -1.69 -8.69 -10.91
CA ALA A 134 -0.47 -8.20 -11.54
C ALA A 134 0.45 -9.35 -11.97
N ILE A 135 0.66 -10.36 -11.11
CA ILE A 135 1.47 -11.54 -11.42
C ILE A 135 0.84 -12.31 -12.59
N ALA A 136 -0.46 -12.52 -12.56
CA ALA A 136 -1.17 -13.16 -13.65
C ALA A 136 -1.02 -12.39 -14.97
N SER A 137 -1.18 -11.06 -14.93
CA SER A 137 -1.10 -10.25 -16.15
C SER A 137 0.29 -10.31 -16.81
N PHE A 138 1.41 -10.21 -16.07
CA PHE A 138 2.72 -10.35 -16.70
C PHE A 138 3.02 -11.79 -17.14
N SER A 139 2.48 -12.78 -16.43
CA SER A 139 2.56 -14.19 -16.86
C SER A 139 1.84 -14.44 -18.19
N PHE A 140 0.74 -13.74 -18.45
CA PHE A 140 0.06 -13.79 -19.74
C PHE A 140 0.78 -13.00 -20.83
N LEU A 141 1.30 -11.83 -20.50
CA LEU A 141 1.96 -10.95 -21.47
C LEU A 141 3.36 -11.45 -21.84
N GLN A 142 3.97 -12.32 -21.02
CA GLN A 142 5.29 -12.90 -21.25
C GLN A 142 6.38 -11.84 -21.51
N GLU A 143 6.28 -10.71 -20.84
CA GLU A 143 7.23 -9.59 -20.97
C GLU A 143 7.93 -9.32 -19.64
N ARG A 144 9.21 -8.95 -19.70
CA ARG A 144 9.97 -8.57 -18.52
C ARG A 144 9.32 -7.41 -17.79
N CYS A 145 9.18 -7.52 -16.49
CA CYS A 145 8.45 -6.54 -15.72
C CYS A 145 9.25 -5.96 -14.55
N ALA A 146 8.85 -4.76 -14.14
CA ALA A 146 9.26 -4.17 -12.87
C ALA A 146 8.05 -3.94 -11.99
N VAL A 147 8.15 -4.33 -10.71
CA VAL A 147 7.21 -3.99 -9.66
C VAL A 147 7.83 -2.95 -8.75
N ILE A 148 7.22 -1.78 -8.68
CA ILE A 148 7.72 -0.63 -7.93
C ILE A 148 6.84 -0.44 -6.70
N THR A 149 7.47 -0.49 -5.51
CA THR A 149 6.78 -0.36 -4.23
C THR A 149 7.31 0.80 -3.40
N SER A 150 6.47 1.36 -2.54
CA SER A 150 6.85 2.46 -1.65
C SER A 150 7.70 2.02 -0.46
N SER A 151 7.71 0.73 -0.10
CA SER A 151 8.44 0.18 1.04
C SER A 151 9.28 -1.03 0.64
N ILE A 152 10.51 -1.10 1.16
CA ILE A 152 11.42 -2.24 0.94
C ILE A 152 10.81 -3.54 1.47
N SER A 153 10.11 -3.50 2.60
CA SER A 153 9.47 -4.70 3.17
C SER A 153 8.41 -5.33 2.27
N TRP A 154 7.85 -4.58 1.33
CA TRP A 154 6.88 -5.10 0.38
C TRP A 154 7.55 -5.85 -0.78
N LEU A 155 8.81 -5.56 -1.08
CA LEU A 155 9.58 -6.29 -2.10
C LEU A 155 9.71 -7.77 -1.73
N ASP A 156 9.98 -8.09 -0.46
CA ASP A 156 10.07 -9.49 0.02
C ASP A 156 8.73 -10.22 -0.10
N GLN A 157 7.64 -9.53 0.21
CA GLN A 157 6.29 -10.09 0.03
C GLN A 157 5.98 -10.34 -1.44
N TRP A 158 6.29 -9.39 -2.33
CA TRP A 158 6.13 -9.58 -3.77
C TRP A 158 6.96 -10.75 -4.29
N LYS A 159 8.23 -10.87 -3.84
CA LYS A 159 9.08 -12.01 -4.19
C LYS A 159 8.45 -13.32 -3.78
N LYS A 160 7.95 -13.41 -2.54
CA LYS A 160 7.25 -14.61 -2.02
C LYS A 160 6.03 -14.96 -2.88
N CYS A 161 5.18 -13.98 -3.21
CA CYS A 161 3.99 -14.20 -4.04
C CYS A 161 4.35 -14.64 -5.46
N ILE A 162 5.38 -14.06 -6.09
CA ILE A 162 5.83 -14.47 -7.43
C ILE A 162 6.27 -15.91 -7.42
N LEU A 163 7.10 -16.33 -6.46
CA LEU A 163 7.58 -17.70 -6.33
C LEU A 163 6.44 -18.69 -6.00
N GLU A 164 5.44 -18.23 -5.24
CA GLU A 164 4.26 -19.03 -4.90
C GLU A 164 3.35 -19.22 -6.11
N TYR A 165 3.08 -18.15 -6.87
CA TYR A 165 2.06 -18.15 -7.93
C TYR A 165 2.59 -18.52 -9.31
N THR A 166 3.90 -18.53 -9.52
CA THR A 166 4.51 -18.85 -10.80
C THR A 166 5.57 -19.95 -10.68
N ASN A 167 6.04 -20.45 -11.83
CA ASN A 167 7.16 -21.37 -11.91
C ASN A 167 8.54 -20.71 -11.79
N LEU A 168 8.60 -19.39 -11.61
CA LEU A 168 9.86 -18.65 -11.51
C LEU A 168 10.70 -19.08 -10.32
N GLN A 169 12.02 -18.98 -10.50
CA GLN A 169 13.01 -19.28 -9.47
C GLN A 169 13.56 -17.98 -8.86
N SER A 170 14.10 -18.08 -7.64
CA SER A 170 14.61 -16.90 -6.91
C SER A 170 15.71 -16.13 -7.64
N ASN A 171 16.52 -16.81 -8.44
CA ASN A 171 17.60 -16.21 -9.25
C ASN A 171 17.10 -15.49 -10.51
N GLU A 172 15.84 -15.67 -10.90
CA GLU A 172 15.20 -14.94 -12.01
C GLU A 172 14.55 -13.63 -11.56
N ILE A 173 14.60 -13.32 -10.25
CA ILE A 173 14.04 -12.11 -9.64
C ILE A 173 15.19 -11.28 -9.07
N TYR A 174 15.33 -10.02 -9.52
CA TYR A 174 16.32 -9.09 -9.00
C TYR A 174 15.66 -8.03 -8.12
N MET A 175 16.23 -7.79 -6.93
CA MET A 175 15.71 -6.80 -5.98
C MET A 175 16.60 -5.55 -5.98
N ILE A 176 15.99 -4.39 -6.21
CA ILE A 176 16.63 -3.07 -6.16
C ILE A 176 16.17 -2.35 -4.88
N SER A 177 16.99 -2.48 -3.83
CA SER A 177 16.78 -1.87 -2.51
C SER A 177 18.04 -1.15 -2.05
N GLY A 178 18.12 0.16 -2.34
CA GLY A 178 19.32 0.99 -2.13
C GLY A 178 20.18 1.16 -3.37
N VAL A 179 20.88 2.30 -3.46
CA VAL A 179 21.68 2.72 -4.62
C VAL A 179 22.76 1.70 -4.98
N GLY A 180 23.36 1.05 -3.97
CA GLY A 180 24.36 0.00 -4.23
C GLY A 180 23.84 -1.19 -5.06
N SER A 181 22.53 -1.51 -4.98
CA SER A 181 21.93 -2.55 -5.82
C SER A 181 21.73 -2.10 -7.27
N VAL A 182 21.48 -0.81 -7.49
CA VAL A 182 21.45 -0.21 -8.84
C VAL A 182 22.81 -0.32 -9.49
N LEU A 183 23.86 0.13 -8.80
CA LEU A 183 25.24 0.09 -9.32
C LEU A 183 25.70 -1.35 -9.62
N ARG A 184 25.37 -2.31 -8.76
CA ARG A 184 25.69 -3.73 -9.03
C ARG A 184 24.99 -4.25 -10.27
N LEU A 185 23.74 -3.83 -10.53
CA LEU A 185 23.00 -4.25 -11.72
C LEU A 185 23.65 -3.66 -12.99
N LEU A 186 23.92 -2.35 -13.00
CA LEU A 186 24.54 -1.67 -14.13
C LEU A 186 25.94 -2.22 -14.44
N ASN A 187 26.75 -2.50 -13.41
CA ASN A 187 28.08 -3.08 -13.57
C ASN A 187 28.05 -4.53 -14.09
N LYS A 188 26.95 -5.26 -13.85
CA LYS A 188 26.79 -6.62 -14.36
C LYS A 188 26.64 -6.66 -15.88
N GLY A 189 25.98 -5.66 -16.45
CA GLY A 189 25.74 -5.52 -17.89
C GLY A 189 24.72 -6.49 -18.47
N ASP A 190 24.84 -7.79 -18.22
CA ASP A 190 23.88 -8.80 -18.67
C ASP A 190 22.76 -9.02 -17.62
N VAL A 191 21.54 -8.73 -18.02
CA VAL A 191 20.32 -8.89 -17.23
C VAL A 191 19.41 -9.99 -17.76
N SER A 192 19.84 -10.77 -18.76
CA SER A 192 19.02 -11.76 -19.48
C SER A 192 18.39 -12.80 -18.56
N GLN A 193 19.09 -13.18 -17.48
CA GLN A 193 18.58 -14.13 -16.49
C GLN A 193 17.39 -13.61 -15.67
N TYR A 194 17.20 -12.27 -15.56
CA TYR A 194 16.15 -11.71 -14.72
C TYR A 194 14.88 -11.49 -15.52
N LYS A 195 13.77 -12.03 -15.03
CA LYS A 195 12.44 -11.90 -15.61
C LYS A 195 11.62 -10.82 -14.89
N VAL A 196 11.90 -10.63 -13.60
CA VAL A 196 11.21 -9.65 -12.75
C VAL A 196 12.20 -8.83 -11.96
N PHE A 197 12.00 -7.51 -11.97
CA PHE A 197 12.68 -6.55 -11.10
C PHE A 197 11.73 -6.07 -10.02
N LEU A 198 12.12 -6.23 -8.75
CA LEU A 198 11.41 -5.68 -7.61
C LEU A 198 12.15 -4.44 -7.13
N VAL A 199 11.50 -3.27 -7.21
CA VAL A 199 12.18 -1.99 -7.12
C VAL A 199 11.57 -1.12 -6.03
N SER A 200 12.41 -0.60 -5.12
CA SER A 200 11.97 0.39 -4.14
C SER A 200 11.90 1.77 -4.79
N LEU A 201 10.73 2.42 -4.72
CA LEU A 201 10.52 3.79 -5.20
C LEU A 201 11.44 4.79 -4.49
N ALA A 202 11.69 4.59 -3.19
CA ALA A 202 12.62 5.42 -2.43
C ALA A 202 14.07 5.28 -2.97
N THR A 203 14.45 4.11 -3.46
CA THR A 203 15.75 3.88 -4.09
C THR A 203 15.86 4.63 -5.43
N LEU A 204 14.83 4.55 -6.27
CA LEU A 204 14.81 5.28 -7.55
C LEU A 204 14.88 6.80 -7.33
N ARG A 205 14.10 7.31 -6.36
CA ARG A 205 14.16 8.72 -6.00
C ARG A 205 15.55 9.12 -5.52
N SER A 206 16.11 8.39 -4.55
CA SER A 206 17.45 8.69 -4.02
C SER A 206 18.55 8.61 -5.10
N TYR A 207 18.40 7.69 -6.05
CA TYR A 207 19.31 7.55 -7.19
C TYR A 207 19.17 8.73 -8.16
N GLY A 208 17.93 9.09 -8.54
CA GLY A 208 17.65 10.21 -9.42
C GLY A 208 18.05 11.57 -8.82
N ASP A 209 17.76 11.78 -7.52
CA ASP A 209 18.13 13.02 -6.83
C ASP A 209 19.66 13.19 -6.69
N LYS A 210 20.42 12.08 -6.65
CA LYS A 210 21.87 12.08 -6.46
C LYS A 210 22.67 12.05 -7.77
N GLU A 211 22.28 11.16 -8.69
CA GLU A 211 23.05 10.90 -9.92
C GLU A 211 22.38 11.55 -11.16
N GLY A 212 21.20 12.15 -10.99
CA GLY A 212 20.39 12.71 -12.06
C GLY A 212 19.30 11.76 -12.58
N TRP A 213 18.17 12.31 -12.98
CA TRP A 213 17.02 11.53 -13.44
C TRP A 213 17.25 10.85 -14.80
N GLU A 214 18.13 11.37 -15.63
CA GLU A 214 18.59 10.69 -16.85
C GLU A 214 19.27 9.34 -16.55
N GLN A 215 19.91 9.21 -15.38
CA GLN A 215 20.49 7.93 -14.96
C GLN A 215 19.40 6.92 -14.56
N VAL A 216 18.26 7.39 -14.10
CA VAL A 216 17.07 6.52 -13.90
C VAL A 216 16.56 6.01 -15.25
N HIS A 217 16.53 6.84 -16.28
CA HIS A 217 16.19 6.41 -17.64
C HIS A 217 17.16 5.33 -18.17
N GLU A 218 18.46 5.53 -18.01
CA GLU A 218 19.47 4.53 -18.41
C GLU A 218 19.32 3.22 -17.62
N LEU A 219 18.95 3.28 -16.33
CA LEU A 219 18.64 2.10 -15.55
C LEU A 219 17.45 1.33 -16.14
N PHE A 220 16.36 2.01 -16.52
CA PHE A 220 15.18 1.37 -17.12
C PHE A 220 15.52 0.75 -18.47
N LYS A 221 16.33 1.41 -19.30
CA LYS A 221 16.85 0.83 -20.55
C LYS A 221 17.69 -0.42 -20.29
N ALA A 222 18.58 -0.38 -19.29
CA ALA A 222 19.41 -1.53 -18.93
C ALA A 222 18.59 -2.71 -18.43
N MET A 223 17.50 -2.45 -17.67
CA MET A 223 16.58 -3.50 -17.23
C MET A 223 15.75 -4.12 -18.36
N ARG A 224 15.57 -3.43 -19.50
CA ARG A 224 14.82 -3.89 -20.68
C ARG A 224 13.42 -4.39 -20.32
N ILE A 225 12.66 -3.60 -19.56
CA ILE A 225 11.30 -3.96 -19.10
C ILE A 225 10.23 -3.51 -20.10
N GLY A 226 9.25 -4.39 -20.36
CA GLY A 226 8.05 -4.07 -21.14
C GLY A 226 6.90 -3.60 -20.26
N ILE A 227 6.83 -4.08 -19.02
CA ILE A 227 5.70 -3.83 -18.13
C ILE A 227 6.19 -3.24 -16.80
N LYS A 228 5.47 -2.23 -16.32
CA LYS A 228 5.71 -1.57 -15.04
C LYS A 228 4.45 -1.61 -14.18
N PHE A 229 4.59 -2.05 -12.93
CA PHE A 229 3.54 -2.04 -11.93
C PHE A 229 3.92 -1.10 -10.78
N TYR A 230 3.03 -0.19 -10.42
CA TYR A 230 3.11 0.54 -9.17
C TYR A 230 2.15 -0.07 -8.15
N ASP A 231 2.68 -0.57 -7.04
CA ASP A 231 1.86 -1.05 -5.93
C ASP A 231 1.57 0.09 -4.96
N GLU A 232 0.30 0.20 -4.55
CA GLU A 232 -0.25 1.32 -3.77
C GLU A 232 0.09 2.68 -4.41
N ALA A 233 -0.27 2.84 -5.70
CA ALA A 233 0.05 4.00 -6.54
C ALA A 233 -0.41 5.35 -5.96
N HIS A 234 -1.35 5.34 -4.99
CA HIS A 234 -1.77 6.54 -4.28
C HIS A 234 -0.72 7.03 -3.26
N LEU A 235 0.28 6.22 -2.91
CA LEU A 235 1.38 6.62 -2.03
C LEU A 235 2.52 7.22 -2.86
N ASN A 236 3.20 8.23 -2.30
CA ASN A 236 4.39 8.84 -2.90
C ASN A 236 4.20 9.26 -4.38
N PHE A 237 3.06 9.86 -4.67
CA PHE A 237 2.64 10.27 -6.00
C PHE A 237 3.70 11.07 -6.76
N SER A 238 4.35 12.06 -6.12
CA SER A 238 5.39 12.89 -6.75
C SER A 238 6.59 12.06 -7.24
N ALA A 239 7.07 11.11 -6.40
CA ALA A 239 8.18 10.25 -6.79
C ALA A 239 7.77 9.26 -7.91
N MET A 240 6.53 8.78 -7.90
CA MET A 240 5.99 7.94 -8.97
C MET A 240 5.95 8.69 -10.30
N SER A 241 5.50 9.96 -10.29
CA SER A 241 5.49 10.81 -11.48
C SER A 241 6.87 10.99 -12.08
N MET A 242 7.87 11.24 -11.23
CA MET A 242 9.26 11.36 -11.68
C MET A 242 9.76 10.10 -12.39
N VAL A 243 9.46 8.92 -11.85
CA VAL A 243 9.83 7.66 -12.51
C VAL A 243 9.13 7.52 -13.87
N ASP A 244 7.86 7.93 -13.97
CA ASP A 244 7.11 7.88 -15.22
C ASP A 244 7.68 8.82 -16.28
N TYR A 245 8.20 9.98 -15.88
CA TYR A 245 8.83 10.92 -16.83
C TYR A 245 10.10 10.36 -17.46
N PHE A 246 10.83 9.53 -16.73
CA PHE A 246 12.12 8.97 -17.14
C PHE A 246 12.07 7.46 -17.43
N SER A 247 10.90 6.90 -17.75
CA SER A 247 10.77 5.50 -18.15
C SER A 247 9.68 5.33 -19.20
N SER A 248 10.02 4.82 -20.38
CA SER A 248 9.10 4.64 -21.51
C SER A 248 8.80 3.15 -21.74
N THR A 249 7.95 2.58 -20.90
CA THR A 249 7.54 1.18 -21.00
C THR A 249 6.33 0.99 -21.91
N LYS A 250 6.15 -0.22 -22.45
CA LYS A 250 5.00 -0.58 -23.29
C LYS A 250 3.69 -0.47 -22.51
N LYS A 251 3.70 -0.91 -21.23
CA LYS A 251 2.54 -0.87 -20.34
C LYS A 251 2.93 -0.46 -18.91
N THR A 252 2.07 0.37 -18.31
CA THR A 252 2.14 0.74 -16.90
C THR A 252 0.81 0.46 -16.24
N TYR A 253 0.83 -0.24 -15.10
CA TYR A 253 -0.33 -0.51 -14.28
C TYR A 253 -0.21 0.17 -12.93
N TYR A 254 -1.21 0.94 -12.55
CA TYR A 254 -1.32 1.60 -11.25
C TYR A 254 -2.29 0.80 -10.39
N LEU A 255 -1.75 0.10 -9.39
CA LEU A 255 -2.54 -0.72 -8.47
C LEU A 255 -2.81 0.08 -7.20
N THR A 256 -4.05 0.20 -6.79
CA THR A 256 -4.42 0.93 -5.56
C THR A 256 -5.63 0.32 -4.88
N ALA A 257 -5.69 0.48 -3.56
CA ALA A 257 -6.90 0.22 -2.78
C ALA A 257 -7.70 1.50 -2.50
N SER A 258 -7.20 2.66 -2.90
CA SER A 258 -7.86 3.94 -2.65
C SER A 258 -7.53 4.93 -3.76
N PRO A 259 -8.51 5.26 -4.61
CA PRO A 259 -8.32 6.20 -5.72
C PRO A 259 -8.36 7.68 -5.28
N ALA A 260 -8.56 7.99 -3.99
CA ALA A 260 -8.71 9.33 -3.49
C ALA A 260 -7.62 9.71 -2.48
N ARG A 261 -7.32 11.01 -2.38
CA ARG A 261 -6.37 11.59 -1.41
C ARG A 261 -7.15 12.35 -0.35
N SER A 262 -6.66 12.31 0.90
CA SER A 262 -7.29 13.04 2.01
C SER A 262 -7.09 14.56 1.97
N ASN A 263 -6.00 15.02 1.33
CA ASN A 263 -5.76 16.43 1.08
C ASN A 263 -6.48 16.84 -0.21
N LYS A 264 -7.26 17.94 -0.17
CA LYS A 264 -8.07 18.39 -1.31
C LYS A 264 -7.22 18.79 -2.52
N ASP A 265 -6.11 19.49 -2.29
CA ASP A 265 -5.25 19.96 -3.37
C ASP A 265 -4.45 18.80 -3.99
N GLU A 266 -3.91 17.91 -3.16
CA GLU A 266 -3.31 16.68 -3.64
C GLU A 266 -4.31 15.84 -4.42
N ASN A 267 -5.56 15.74 -3.93
CA ASN A 267 -6.61 14.98 -4.61
C ASN A 267 -6.95 15.61 -5.97
N ARG A 268 -7.00 16.94 -6.07
CA ARG A 268 -7.22 17.65 -7.33
C ARG A 268 -6.15 17.28 -8.36
N ILE A 269 -4.88 17.32 -7.98
CA ILE A 269 -3.77 16.98 -8.88
C ILE A 269 -3.79 15.48 -9.23
N PHE A 270 -4.05 14.63 -8.25
CA PHE A 270 -4.19 13.20 -8.47
C PHE A 270 -5.32 12.89 -9.47
N GLN A 271 -6.47 13.55 -9.36
CA GLN A 271 -7.56 13.41 -10.32
C GLN A 271 -7.17 13.89 -11.72
N LEU A 272 -6.43 14.98 -11.83
CA LEU A 272 -5.92 15.44 -13.14
C LEU A 272 -4.94 14.44 -13.76
N TYR A 273 -4.06 13.86 -12.95
CA TYR A 273 -3.09 12.86 -13.41
C TYR A 273 -3.76 11.61 -13.98
N PHE A 274 -4.82 11.13 -13.33
CA PHE A 274 -5.51 9.90 -13.72
C PHE A 274 -6.72 10.13 -14.64
N LYS A 275 -7.04 11.36 -15.01
CA LYS A 275 -8.27 11.72 -15.74
C LYS A 275 -8.52 10.90 -17.01
N ASN A 276 -7.48 10.69 -17.80
CA ASN A 276 -7.56 9.99 -19.08
C ASN A 276 -6.89 8.60 -19.05
N ILE A 277 -6.51 8.13 -17.86
CA ILE A 277 -6.06 6.75 -17.68
C ILE A 277 -7.30 5.88 -17.46
N PRO A 278 -7.57 4.90 -18.32
CA PRO A 278 -8.67 3.98 -18.09
C PRO A 278 -8.53 3.31 -16.73
N SER A 279 -9.60 3.32 -15.97
CA SER A 279 -9.63 2.75 -14.63
C SER A 279 -10.77 1.77 -14.47
N ILE A 280 -10.53 0.74 -13.66
CA ILE A 280 -11.59 -0.12 -13.14
C ILE A 280 -11.63 0.02 -11.63
N ASP A 281 -12.84 0.17 -11.09
CA ASP A 281 -13.08 0.18 -9.66
C ASP A 281 -13.94 -1.03 -9.31
N LEU A 282 -13.33 -2.00 -8.64
CA LEU A 282 -13.98 -3.23 -8.18
C LEU A 282 -14.12 -3.22 -6.64
N PHE A 283 -14.23 -2.03 -6.09
CA PHE A 283 -14.29 -1.77 -4.68
C PHE A 283 -15.74 -1.87 -4.17
N ASP A 284 -16.25 -3.07 -4.06
CA ASP A 284 -17.54 -3.30 -3.44
C ASP A 284 -17.38 -4.18 -2.18
N TYR A 285 -17.23 -3.52 -1.02
CA TYR A 285 -17.24 -4.18 0.28
C TYR A 285 -18.66 -4.37 0.84
N ALA A 286 -19.64 -3.69 0.27
CA ALA A 286 -21.01 -3.72 0.79
C ALA A 286 -21.68 -5.08 0.57
N GLU A 287 -21.13 -5.91 -0.34
CA GLU A 287 -21.72 -7.19 -0.69
C GLU A 287 -21.44 -8.31 0.33
N ASP A 288 -20.36 -8.23 1.14
CA ASP A 288 -20.06 -9.27 2.14
C ASP A 288 -19.28 -8.72 3.37
N PRO A 289 -19.92 -7.91 4.23
CA PRO A 289 -19.30 -7.46 5.45
C PRO A 289 -19.12 -8.65 6.41
N HIS A 290 -17.90 -8.87 6.89
CA HIS A 290 -17.55 -10.03 7.73
C HIS A 290 -16.83 -9.67 9.03
N THR A 291 -16.53 -8.38 9.22
CA THR A 291 -15.79 -7.89 10.38
C THR A 291 -16.72 -7.17 11.35
N ARG A 292 -16.77 -7.61 12.60
CA ARG A 292 -17.43 -6.88 13.69
C ARG A 292 -16.55 -5.73 14.16
N TYR A 293 -17.13 -4.55 14.29
CA TYR A 293 -16.42 -3.38 14.80
C TYR A 293 -16.87 -3.05 16.23
N VAL A 294 -15.91 -2.83 17.12
CA VAL A 294 -16.17 -2.44 18.51
C VAL A 294 -15.37 -1.17 18.83
N CYS A 295 -16.06 -0.11 19.20
CA CYS A 295 -15.45 1.12 19.72
C CYS A 295 -15.43 1.08 21.24
N ILE A 296 -14.25 1.03 21.85
CA ILE A 296 -14.10 1.14 23.31
C ILE A 296 -13.74 2.59 23.66
N LYS A 297 -14.65 3.26 24.35
CA LYS A 297 -14.49 4.64 24.82
C LYS A 297 -14.10 4.61 26.30
N TYR A 298 -12.94 5.19 26.62
CA TYR A 298 -12.45 5.30 27.99
C TYR A 298 -11.87 6.69 28.27
N ASN A 299 -11.47 6.96 29.50
CA ASN A 299 -10.84 8.23 29.88
C ASN A 299 -9.48 7.93 30.52
N SER A 300 -8.40 8.48 29.93
CA SER A 300 -7.05 8.34 30.47
C SER A 300 -6.77 9.26 31.67
N GLU A 301 -7.69 10.17 31.99
CA GLU A 301 -7.60 11.13 33.11
C GLU A 301 -6.34 12.02 33.11
N PRO A 302 -5.96 12.65 32.01
CA PRO A 302 -4.79 13.51 31.98
C PRO A 302 -5.01 14.82 32.73
N THR A 303 -3.96 15.34 33.34
CA THR A 303 -3.96 16.71 33.86
C THR A 303 -3.93 17.74 32.71
N PRO A 304 -4.38 18.99 32.93
CA PRO A 304 -4.28 20.04 31.90
C PRO A 304 -2.86 20.25 31.35
N GLN A 305 -1.85 20.10 32.18
CA GLN A 305 -0.44 20.19 31.76
C GLN A 305 -0.04 19.03 30.84
N GLN A 306 -0.52 17.82 31.10
CA GLN A 306 -0.28 16.67 30.25
C GLN A 306 -0.96 16.83 28.90
N ILE A 307 -2.21 17.31 28.87
CA ILE A 307 -2.91 17.62 27.61
C ILE A 307 -2.12 18.66 26.80
N SER A 308 -1.61 19.72 27.45
CA SER A 308 -0.81 20.74 26.77
C SER A 308 0.45 20.17 26.11
N LYS A 309 1.14 19.22 26.76
CA LYS A 309 2.36 18.57 26.23
C LYS A 309 2.08 17.65 25.03
N THR A 310 0.83 17.24 24.81
CA THR A 310 0.44 16.43 23.64
C THR A 310 -0.04 17.28 22.48
N ARG A 311 0.17 18.60 22.52
CA ARG A 311 -0.28 19.53 21.48
C ARG A 311 0.88 20.31 20.87
N ASN A 312 0.73 20.64 19.60
CA ASN A 312 1.57 21.59 18.88
C ASN A 312 0.67 22.71 18.29
N LYS A 313 1.25 23.63 17.53
CA LYS A 313 0.53 24.74 16.91
C LYS A 313 -0.63 24.34 15.96
N TYR A 314 -0.65 23.09 15.53
CA TYR A 314 -1.68 22.52 14.63
C TYR A 314 -2.72 21.65 15.35
N GLY A 315 -2.61 21.51 16.66
CA GLY A 315 -3.53 20.71 17.48
C GLY A 315 -2.87 19.52 18.15
N LEU A 316 -3.51 18.34 18.13
CA LEU A 316 -2.99 17.12 18.74
C LEU A 316 -1.76 16.64 17.98
N ASP A 317 -0.63 16.54 18.67
CA ASP A 317 0.55 15.81 18.21
C ASP A 317 0.35 14.33 18.53
N ARG A 318 0.13 13.53 17.49
CA ARG A 318 -0.16 12.10 17.63
C ARG A 318 0.99 11.32 18.26
N ASN A 319 2.23 11.67 17.93
CA ASN A 319 3.41 11.00 18.49
C ASN A 319 3.58 11.35 19.98
N ALA A 320 3.40 12.63 20.32
CA ALA A 320 3.44 13.08 21.72
C ALA A 320 2.31 12.43 22.52
N TYR A 321 1.10 12.32 21.97
CA TYR A 321 -0.02 11.60 22.59
C TYR A 321 0.32 10.12 22.81
N THR A 322 0.80 9.42 21.77
CA THR A 322 1.14 8.00 21.90
C THR A 322 2.20 7.77 22.98
N ASN A 323 3.26 8.57 23.00
CA ASN A 323 4.32 8.46 24.00
C ASN A 323 3.88 8.90 25.42
N TYR A 324 2.82 9.68 25.52
CA TYR A 324 2.18 10.02 26.80
C TYR A 324 1.34 8.84 27.30
N ILE A 325 0.44 8.29 26.45
CA ILE A 325 -0.58 7.34 26.90
C ILE A 325 0.03 6.02 27.40
N VAL A 326 1.10 5.54 26.79
CA VAL A 326 1.79 4.31 27.20
C VAL A 326 2.53 4.42 28.55
N LYS A 327 2.48 5.60 29.19
CA LYS A 327 3.00 5.82 30.56
C LYS A 327 1.89 5.88 31.60
N GLN A 328 0.62 5.74 31.18
CA GLN A 328 -0.52 5.86 32.07
C GLN A 328 -0.98 4.50 32.57
N ASP A 329 -1.35 4.43 33.84
CA ASP A 329 -1.86 3.20 34.47
C ASP A 329 -3.12 2.66 33.79
N ASN A 330 -4.06 3.55 33.46
CA ASN A 330 -5.30 3.19 32.77
C ASN A 330 -5.05 2.58 31.37
N TYR A 331 -3.93 2.88 30.71
CA TYR A 331 -3.54 2.23 29.47
C TYR A 331 -3.26 0.74 29.68
N TYR A 332 -2.52 0.40 30.73
CA TYR A 332 -2.16 -0.98 31.01
C TYR A 332 -3.31 -1.81 31.56
N LYS A 333 -4.22 -1.19 32.33
CA LYS A 333 -5.47 -1.83 32.72
C LYS A 333 -6.31 -2.20 31.49
N LEU A 334 -6.46 -1.26 30.54
CA LEU A 334 -7.15 -1.51 29.29
C LEU A 334 -6.41 -2.54 28.42
N LEU A 335 -5.10 -2.45 28.31
CA LEU A 335 -4.27 -3.44 27.59
C LEU A 335 -4.47 -4.85 28.15
N THR A 336 -4.55 -5.01 29.46
CA THR A 336 -4.83 -6.30 30.13
C THR A 336 -6.18 -6.88 29.67
N ILE A 337 -7.22 -6.05 29.61
CA ILE A 337 -8.55 -6.48 29.11
C ILE A 337 -8.45 -6.90 27.65
N LEU A 338 -7.77 -6.11 26.83
CA LEU A 338 -7.60 -6.39 25.40
C LEU A 338 -6.75 -7.64 25.14
N LEU A 339 -5.72 -7.88 25.95
CA LEU A 339 -4.92 -9.11 25.88
C LEU A 339 -5.78 -10.34 26.25
N LYS A 340 -6.63 -10.27 27.27
CA LYS A 340 -7.58 -11.38 27.57
C LYS A 340 -8.47 -11.69 26.36
N ILE A 341 -8.99 -10.66 25.68
CA ILE A 341 -9.78 -10.83 24.45
C ILE A 341 -8.92 -11.48 23.36
N ALA A 342 -7.70 -10.98 23.13
CA ALA A 342 -6.77 -11.47 22.12
C ALA A 342 -6.39 -12.94 22.34
N LEU A 343 -6.17 -13.34 23.58
CA LEU A 343 -5.78 -14.69 23.94
C LEU A 343 -6.96 -15.69 23.84
N ASN A 344 -8.19 -15.22 24.02
CA ASN A 344 -9.39 -16.04 23.88
C ASN A 344 -9.83 -16.23 22.41
N GLN A 345 -9.31 -15.44 21.46
CA GLN A 345 -9.62 -15.62 20.05
C GLN A 345 -8.83 -16.80 19.45
N GLN A 346 -9.40 -17.45 18.44
CA GLN A 346 -8.68 -18.42 17.62
C GLN A 346 -8.02 -17.69 16.47
N GLY A 347 -6.70 -17.48 16.53
CA GLY A 347 -5.97 -16.82 15.47
C GLY A 347 -5.09 -15.66 15.96
N LYS A 348 -4.47 -14.95 15.04
CA LYS A 348 -3.53 -13.87 15.34
C LYS A 348 -4.25 -12.57 15.70
N THR A 349 -3.57 -11.77 16.50
CA THR A 349 -4.01 -10.41 16.88
C THR A 349 -2.97 -9.40 16.44
N LEU A 350 -3.42 -8.35 15.76
CA LEU A 350 -2.60 -7.19 15.39
C LEU A 350 -2.98 -5.98 16.26
N ILE A 351 -2.01 -5.39 16.93
CA ILE A 351 -2.21 -4.21 17.78
C ILE A 351 -1.43 -3.04 17.20
N TYR A 352 -2.12 -1.96 16.86
CA TYR A 352 -1.54 -0.74 16.34
C TYR A 352 -1.20 0.26 17.46
N ILE A 353 0.06 0.72 17.46
CA ILE A 353 0.61 1.69 18.39
C ILE A 353 1.47 2.69 17.60
N GLY A 354 1.26 3.99 17.77
CA GLY A 354 1.69 5.03 16.83
C GLY A 354 3.19 5.32 16.75
N THR A 355 4.02 4.86 17.71
CA THR A 355 5.46 5.13 17.70
C THR A 355 6.27 3.90 18.08
N GLN A 356 7.51 3.79 17.57
CA GLN A 356 8.42 2.70 17.91
C GLN A 356 8.67 2.63 19.42
N ASN A 357 8.99 3.76 20.05
CA ASN A 357 9.26 3.80 21.49
C ASN A 357 8.06 3.32 22.33
N ALA A 358 6.83 3.64 21.91
CA ALA A 358 5.63 3.16 22.59
C ALA A 358 5.39 1.66 22.36
N ILE A 359 5.75 1.14 21.19
CA ILE A 359 5.72 -0.30 20.90
C ILE A 359 6.71 -1.03 21.80
N ASP A 360 7.95 -0.56 21.88
CA ASP A 360 9.00 -1.17 22.70
C ASP A 360 8.58 -1.17 24.19
N THR A 361 8.09 -0.02 24.70
CA THR A 361 7.56 0.09 26.06
C THR A 361 6.39 -0.88 26.33
N THR A 362 5.47 -1.02 25.36
CA THR A 362 4.33 -1.94 25.49
C THR A 362 4.78 -3.40 25.42
N TYR A 363 5.72 -3.72 24.55
CA TYR A 363 6.32 -5.05 24.45
C TYR A 363 6.99 -5.46 25.76
N ASP A 364 7.87 -4.61 26.31
CA ASP A 364 8.56 -4.86 27.56
C ASP A 364 7.56 -5.06 28.70
N TRP A 365 6.50 -4.24 28.75
CA TRP A 365 5.47 -4.42 29.77
C TRP A 365 4.73 -5.75 29.61
N ILE A 366 4.38 -6.16 28.37
CA ILE A 366 3.73 -7.45 28.12
C ILE A 366 4.62 -8.59 28.62
N ILE A 367 5.88 -8.62 28.20
CA ILE A 367 6.78 -9.75 28.57
C ILE A 367 7.07 -9.77 30.07
N ASN A 368 7.23 -8.61 30.72
CA ASN A 368 7.43 -8.55 32.16
C ASN A 368 6.21 -9.00 32.97
N ASN A 369 4.99 -8.73 32.50
CA ASN A 369 3.76 -9.12 33.20
C ASN A 369 3.19 -10.46 32.72
N TYR A 370 3.54 -10.91 31.53
CA TYR A 370 3.09 -12.16 30.89
C TYR A 370 4.29 -12.91 30.27
N PRO A 371 5.24 -13.39 31.12
CA PRO A 371 6.46 -14.05 30.61
C PRO A 371 6.15 -15.30 29.78
N GLU A 372 5.01 -15.94 30.00
CA GLU A 372 4.52 -17.06 29.18
C GLU A 372 4.21 -16.67 27.72
N LEU A 373 4.11 -15.40 27.41
CA LEU A 373 3.93 -14.88 26.05
C LEU A 373 5.26 -14.62 25.34
N GLU A 374 6.40 -14.80 26.01
CA GLU A 374 7.70 -14.69 25.36
C GLU A 374 7.77 -15.63 24.15
N GLY A 375 8.25 -15.13 23.01
CA GLY A 375 8.24 -15.86 21.75
C GLY A 375 6.89 -15.88 21.01
N ASN A 376 5.78 -15.50 21.64
CA ASN A 376 4.45 -15.38 21.03
C ASN A 376 4.04 -13.94 20.68
N VAL A 377 4.79 -12.94 21.18
CA VAL A 377 4.63 -11.53 20.82
C VAL A 377 5.72 -11.15 19.83
N GLY A 378 5.33 -10.55 18.70
CA GLY A 378 6.22 -10.07 17.67
C GLY A 378 6.13 -8.54 17.52
N VAL A 379 7.22 -7.93 17.06
CA VAL A 379 7.28 -6.50 16.72
C VAL A 379 7.58 -6.36 15.25
N PHE A 380 6.62 -5.78 14.50
CA PHE A 380 6.76 -5.57 13.07
C PHE A 380 6.75 -4.07 12.74
N THR A 381 7.94 -3.49 12.57
CA THR A 381 8.13 -2.06 12.26
C THR A 381 9.21 -1.86 11.22
N SER A 382 9.44 -0.62 10.79
CA SER A 382 10.54 -0.30 9.87
C SER A 382 11.93 -0.59 10.47
N LYS A 383 12.05 -0.62 11.81
CA LYS A 383 13.30 -0.84 12.55
C LYS A 383 13.51 -2.29 12.97
N THR A 384 12.57 -3.18 12.73
CA THR A 384 12.72 -4.60 13.06
C THR A 384 13.87 -5.20 12.27
N GLU A 385 14.86 -5.76 13.00
CA GLU A 385 16.05 -6.39 12.44
C GLU A 385 15.83 -7.90 12.21
N GLY A 386 16.71 -8.51 11.42
CA GLY A 386 16.68 -9.93 11.14
C GLY A 386 15.53 -10.38 10.23
N ASN A 387 14.93 -11.54 10.53
CA ASN A 387 13.81 -12.08 9.75
C ASN A 387 12.49 -11.41 10.15
N LYS A 388 12.32 -10.18 9.67
CA LYS A 388 11.14 -9.36 9.93
C LYS A 388 9.81 -10.05 9.63
N MET A 389 9.77 -10.90 8.62
CA MET A 389 8.54 -11.61 8.24
C MET A 389 8.14 -12.68 9.27
N ALA A 390 9.09 -13.22 10.03
CA ALA A 390 8.80 -14.17 11.09
C ALA A 390 8.00 -13.53 12.26
N GLU A 391 8.11 -12.22 12.44
CA GLU A 391 7.34 -11.50 13.45
C GLU A 391 5.83 -11.52 13.15
N LEU A 392 5.45 -11.65 11.88
CA LEU A 392 4.04 -11.77 11.45
C LEU A 392 3.46 -13.17 11.73
N ASP A 393 4.28 -14.14 12.07
CA ASP A 393 3.82 -15.49 12.43
C ASP A 393 3.50 -15.62 13.92
N LYS A 394 3.83 -14.62 14.73
CA LYS A 394 3.55 -14.58 16.15
C LYS A 394 2.05 -14.44 16.44
N ARG A 395 1.63 -14.88 17.64
CA ARG A 395 0.24 -14.83 18.11
C ARG A 395 -0.28 -13.40 18.26
N ILE A 396 0.53 -12.51 18.83
CA ILE A 396 0.27 -11.09 19.01
C ILE A 396 1.34 -10.32 18.25
N ILE A 397 0.93 -9.37 17.43
CA ILE A 397 1.82 -8.57 16.59
C ILE A 397 1.62 -7.11 16.97
N LEU A 398 2.69 -6.46 17.43
CA LEU A 398 2.70 -5.02 17.68
C LEU A 398 3.27 -4.30 16.47
N SER A 399 2.57 -3.29 15.96
CA SER A 399 3.01 -2.56 14.76
C SER A 399 2.48 -1.13 14.72
N THR A 400 3.01 -0.32 13.81
CA THR A 400 2.40 0.96 13.44
C THR A 400 1.50 0.79 12.22
N VAL A 401 0.50 1.66 12.07
CA VAL A 401 -0.32 1.71 10.84
C VAL A 401 0.54 1.93 9.60
N LYS A 402 1.60 2.72 9.71
CA LYS A 402 2.55 2.95 8.62
C LYS A 402 3.30 1.68 8.20
N SER A 403 3.68 0.83 9.15
CA SER A 403 4.47 -0.38 8.88
C SER A 403 3.61 -1.55 8.42
N CYS A 404 2.41 -1.70 8.98
CA CYS A 404 1.51 -2.84 8.75
C CYS A 404 0.11 -2.44 8.25
N GLY A 405 -0.12 -1.16 7.91
CA GLY A 405 -1.42 -0.67 7.45
C GLY A 405 -1.70 -0.90 5.96
N ALA A 406 -0.68 -1.14 5.13
CA ALA A 406 -0.82 -1.39 3.70
C ALA A 406 0.07 -2.57 3.25
N ALA A 407 -0.35 -3.30 2.22
CA ALA A 407 0.40 -4.32 1.48
C ALA A 407 1.01 -5.51 2.27
N VAL A 408 0.85 -5.61 3.59
CA VAL A 408 1.33 -6.75 4.38
C VAL A 408 0.18 -7.74 4.61
N ASP A 409 0.38 -9.00 4.28
CA ASP A 409 -0.62 -10.07 4.52
C ASP A 409 -0.30 -10.85 5.79
N ILE A 410 -1.27 -10.91 6.71
CA ILE A 410 -1.15 -11.66 7.97
C ILE A 410 -2.16 -12.81 7.94
N LYS A 411 -1.67 -13.99 7.57
CA LYS A 411 -2.50 -15.20 7.52
C LYS A 411 -3.02 -15.55 8.92
N GLY A 412 -4.33 -15.81 9.02
CA GLY A 412 -4.98 -16.17 10.28
C GLY A 412 -5.21 -15.00 11.24
N LEU A 413 -5.24 -13.75 10.75
CA LEU A 413 -5.57 -12.58 11.54
C LEU A 413 -7.08 -12.58 11.87
N LYS A 414 -7.43 -12.65 13.15
CA LYS A 414 -8.82 -12.66 13.64
C LYS A 414 -9.20 -11.41 14.41
N LEU A 415 -8.22 -10.71 14.96
CA LEU A 415 -8.47 -9.52 15.76
C LEU A 415 -7.46 -8.42 15.36
N THR A 416 -7.98 -7.24 15.09
CA THR A 416 -7.18 -6.01 14.93
C THR A 416 -7.58 -5.03 16.03
N ILE A 417 -6.60 -4.44 16.71
CA ILE A 417 -6.80 -3.47 17.77
C ILE A 417 -6.08 -2.17 17.43
N LEU A 418 -6.81 -1.10 17.27
CA LEU A 418 -6.26 0.26 17.19
C LEU A 418 -6.20 0.83 18.60
N LEU A 419 -5.06 0.62 19.28
CA LEU A 419 -4.92 0.90 20.71
C LEU A 419 -4.45 2.33 21.00
N ALA A 420 -3.36 2.76 20.39
CA ALA A 420 -2.74 4.05 20.69
C ALA A 420 -2.16 4.74 19.45
N GLU A 421 -2.89 4.69 18.34
CA GLU A 421 -2.50 5.35 17.09
C GLU A 421 -3.69 6.13 16.50
N PRO A 422 -4.05 7.30 17.06
CA PRO A 422 -5.21 8.06 16.62
C PRO A 422 -4.98 8.68 15.24
N PHE A 423 -5.90 8.47 14.30
CA PHE A 423 -5.90 9.09 12.97
C PHE A 423 -7.32 9.37 12.48
N LYS A 424 -7.43 10.25 11.48
CA LYS A 424 -8.70 10.67 10.85
C LYS A 424 -8.80 10.32 9.36
N SER A 425 -7.77 9.68 8.81
CA SER A 425 -7.65 9.41 7.38
C SER A 425 -8.61 8.29 6.97
N GLU A 426 -9.45 8.55 5.97
CA GLU A 426 -10.30 7.56 5.33
C GLU A 426 -9.49 6.39 4.76
N VAL A 427 -8.42 6.71 4.04
CA VAL A 427 -7.51 5.71 3.44
C VAL A 427 -6.94 4.77 4.51
N GLN A 428 -6.42 5.32 5.63
CA GLN A 428 -5.89 4.51 6.71
C GLN A 428 -6.99 3.67 7.38
N THR A 429 -8.20 4.21 7.49
CA THR A 429 -9.35 3.47 8.04
C THR A 429 -9.65 2.24 7.18
N ILE A 430 -9.80 2.42 5.88
CA ILE A 430 -10.06 1.34 4.94
C ILE A 430 -8.91 0.32 4.94
N GLN A 431 -7.66 0.78 4.95
CA GLN A 431 -6.49 -0.09 4.94
C GLN A 431 -6.36 -0.92 6.22
N THR A 432 -6.56 -0.33 7.39
CA THR A 432 -6.46 -1.06 8.66
C THR A 432 -7.64 -2.00 8.88
N PHE A 433 -8.84 -1.55 8.53
CA PHE A 433 -10.06 -2.37 8.59
C PHE A 433 -10.01 -3.55 7.62
N GLY A 434 -9.54 -3.33 6.40
CA GLY A 434 -9.38 -4.36 5.37
C GLY A 434 -8.24 -5.39 5.65
N ARG A 435 -7.60 -5.34 6.83
CA ARG A 435 -6.67 -6.40 7.29
C ARG A 435 -7.39 -7.63 7.79
N THR A 436 -8.56 -7.46 8.34
CA THR A 436 -9.43 -8.56 8.78
C THR A 436 -10.14 -9.14 7.56
N ARG A 437 -9.57 -10.19 6.95
CA ARG A 437 -10.04 -10.77 5.69
C ARG A 437 -10.82 -12.06 5.85
N ASP A 438 -10.61 -12.75 6.96
CA ASP A 438 -11.29 -14.00 7.27
C ASP A 438 -12.71 -13.74 7.76
N LYS A 439 -13.56 -14.76 7.70
CA LYS A 439 -14.88 -14.73 8.35
C LYS A 439 -14.71 -14.67 9.87
N ASP A 440 -15.68 -14.09 10.55
CA ASP A 440 -15.73 -13.96 12.02
C ASP A 440 -14.50 -13.23 12.60
N THR A 441 -14.19 -12.10 12.03
CA THR A 441 -13.11 -11.23 12.49
C THR A 441 -13.66 -10.06 13.29
N MET A 442 -12.80 -9.47 14.14
CA MET A 442 -13.15 -8.32 14.96
C MET A 442 -12.11 -7.20 14.80
N TYR A 443 -12.62 -5.98 14.77
CA TYR A 443 -11.80 -4.78 14.81
C TYR A 443 -12.19 -3.95 16.04
N ILE A 444 -11.25 -3.71 16.95
CA ILE A 444 -11.45 -2.90 18.14
C ILE A 444 -10.72 -1.56 17.94
N GLU A 445 -11.43 -0.46 18.13
CA GLU A 445 -10.83 0.88 18.20
C GLU A 445 -10.96 1.44 19.61
N VAL A 446 -9.86 1.89 20.18
CA VAL A 446 -9.82 2.54 21.48
C VAL A 446 -9.88 4.06 21.28
N VAL A 447 -10.85 4.72 21.94
CA VAL A 447 -11.09 6.16 21.86
C VAL A 447 -10.94 6.76 23.26
N ASP A 448 -9.93 7.61 23.42
CA ASP A 448 -9.71 8.36 24.66
C ASP A 448 -10.57 9.61 24.70
N LEU A 449 -11.59 9.61 25.56
CA LEU A 449 -12.56 10.70 25.71
C LEU A 449 -11.97 11.98 26.33
N ALA A 450 -10.82 11.86 27.00
CA ALA A 450 -10.11 13.04 27.54
C ALA A 450 -9.59 13.98 26.44
N PHE A 451 -9.41 13.46 25.22
CA PHE A 451 -8.90 14.20 24.07
C PHE A 451 -9.98 14.43 23.01
N LYS A 452 -10.61 15.61 23.02
CA LYS A 452 -11.68 15.97 22.07
C LYS A 452 -11.34 15.73 20.60
N GLN A 453 -10.05 15.89 20.23
CA GLN A 453 -9.61 15.64 18.85
C GLN A 453 -9.64 14.17 18.47
N ILE A 454 -9.30 13.26 19.39
CA ILE A 454 -9.39 11.79 19.17
C ILE A 454 -10.84 11.38 19.00
N THR A 455 -11.73 11.89 19.86
CA THR A 455 -13.18 11.71 19.70
C THR A 455 -13.67 12.24 18.35
N GLY A 456 -13.17 13.41 17.92
CA GLY A 456 -13.48 13.97 16.60
C GLY A 456 -12.96 13.12 15.43
N PHE A 457 -11.80 12.45 15.58
CA PHE A 457 -11.28 11.52 14.57
C PHE A 457 -12.17 10.28 14.44
N TYR A 458 -12.63 9.75 15.56
CA TYR A 458 -13.59 8.63 15.58
C TYR A 458 -14.87 8.98 14.81
N TYR A 459 -15.53 10.11 15.13
CA TYR A 459 -16.76 10.51 14.46
C TYR A 459 -16.60 10.78 12.96
N LYS A 460 -15.41 11.19 12.50
CA LYS A 460 -15.11 11.32 11.06
C LYS A 460 -14.99 9.96 10.36
N LYS A 461 -14.51 8.95 11.06
CA LYS A 461 -14.35 7.59 10.53
C LYS A 461 -15.63 6.76 10.59
N LYS A 462 -16.51 7.09 11.54
CA LYS A 462 -17.72 6.32 11.82
C LYS A 462 -18.57 6.01 10.58
N PRO A 463 -18.91 6.97 9.68
CA PRO A 463 -19.68 6.68 8.48
C PRO A 463 -18.99 5.71 7.50
N ILE A 464 -17.66 5.74 7.48
CA ILE A 464 -16.87 4.81 6.65
C ILE A 464 -16.96 3.41 7.24
N ILE A 465 -16.79 3.30 8.55
CA ILE A 465 -16.85 2.01 9.27
C ILE A 465 -18.25 1.40 9.16
N GLU A 466 -19.31 2.20 9.34
CA GLU A 466 -20.71 1.76 9.19
C GLU A 466 -21.00 1.15 7.82
N LYS A 467 -20.31 1.64 6.78
CA LYS A 467 -20.46 1.10 5.41
C LYS A 467 -19.85 -0.30 5.26
N TYR A 468 -18.79 -0.62 6.02
CA TYR A 468 -17.97 -1.81 5.79
C TYR A 468 -18.03 -2.85 6.91
N ALA A 469 -18.58 -2.52 8.08
CA ALA A 469 -18.68 -3.42 9.21
C ALA A 469 -19.92 -4.30 9.13
N LEU A 470 -19.79 -5.57 9.55
CA LEU A 470 -20.93 -6.48 9.75
C LEU A 470 -21.83 -5.99 10.87
N SER A 471 -21.25 -5.52 11.97
CA SER A 471 -21.93 -4.90 13.09
C SER A 471 -21.03 -3.85 13.72
N MET A 472 -21.64 -2.92 14.43
CA MET A 472 -20.93 -1.85 15.13
C MET A 472 -21.45 -1.69 16.54
N ASP A 473 -20.56 -1.87 17.52
CA ASP A 473 -20.85 -1.73 18.94
C ASP A 473 -20.01 -0.60 19.53
N GLU A 474 -20.60 0.20 20.42
CA GLU A 474 -19.92 1.24 21.20
C GLU A 474 -19.99 0.89 22.68
N ILE A 475 -18.87 0.70 23.31
CA ILE A 475 -18.74 0.39 24.74
C ILE A 475 -18.06 1.57 25.41
N LYS A 476 -18.68 2.12 26.44
CA LYS A 476 -18.06 3.13 27.28
C LYS A 476 -17.68 2.50 28.60
N ILE A 477 -16.38 2.52 28.90
CA ILE A 477 -15.82 1.99 30.15
C ILE A 477 -15.45 3.19 31.03
N ASP A 478 -16.08 3.32 32.19
CA ASP A 478 -15.69 4.31 33.18
C ASP A 478 -14.51 3.82 34.04
N LYS A 479 -14.03 4.68 34.92
CA LYS A 479 -12.86 4.38 35.75
C LYS A 479 -13.10 3.20 36.70
N TYR A 480 -14.29 3.10 37.27
CA TYR A 480 -14.62 2.06 38.25
C TYR A 480 -14.77 0.72 37.54
N GLU A 481 -15.46 0.71 36.41
CA GLU A 481 -15.61 -0.47 35.57
C GLU A 481 -14.26 -0.95 35.01
N LEU A 482 -13.39 -0.02 34.63
CA LEU A 482 -12.04 -0.35 34.16
C LEU A 482 -11.23 -1.05 35.25
N GLU A 483 -11.29 -0.53 36.48
CA GLU A 483 -10.61 -1.10 37.63
C GLU A 483 -11.19 -2.46 37.99
N GLU A 484 -12.51 -2.58 38.11
CA GLU A 484 -13.20 -3.83 38.43
C GLU A 484 -12.85 -4.94 37.43
N ARG A 485 -12.96 -4.65 36.14
CA ARG A 485 -12.62 -5.62 35.08
C ARG A 485 -11.14 -6.02 35.14
N TYR A 486 -10.26 -5.07 35.38
CA TYR A 486 -8.83 -5.33 35.53
C TYR A 486 -8.56 -6.27 36.73
N GLN A 487 -9.11 -5.99 37.91
CA GLN A 487 -8.94 -6.82 39.09
C GLN A 487 -9.52 -8.23 38.90
N THR A 488 -10.72 -8.34 38.33
CA THR A 488 -11.32 -9.63 37.99
C THR A 488 -10.39 -10.46 37.08
N ILE A 489 -9.75 -9.84 36.11
CA ILE A 489 -8.83 -10.55 35.21
C ILE A 489 -7.60 -11.03 35.96
N LEU A 490 -7.06 -10.23 36.88
CA LEU A 490 -5.91 -10.63 37.68
C LEU A 490 -6.23 -11.80 38.63
N GLU A 491 -7.42 -11.80 39.23
CA GLU A 491 -7.90 -12.88 40.12
C GLU A 491 -8.18 -14.19 39.37
N GLU A 492 -8.76 -14.10 38.17
CA GLU A 492 -9.09 -15.24 37.32
C GLU A 492 -7.91 -15.74 36.48
N ARG A 493 -6.78 -15.08 36.56
CA ARG A 493 -5.63 -15.34 35.69
C ARG A 493 -5.12 -16.76 35.85
N LYS A 494 -5.24 -17.54 34.77
CA LYS A 494 -4.54 -18.81 34.59
C LYS A 494 -3.32 -18.55 33.73
N PRO A 495 -2.20 -19.26 33.94
CA PRO A 495 -1.07 -19.21 33.02
C PRO A 495 -1.58 -19.50 31.59
N PHE A 496 -1.17 -18.67 30.64
CA PHE A 496 -1.47 -18.91 29.24
C PHE A 496 -0.74 -20.16 28.79
N GLU A 497 -1.49 -21.22 28.51
CA GLU A 497 -0.95 -22.38 27.80
C GLU A 497 -1.03 -22.07 26.31
N PRO A 498 0.11 -21.88 25.61
CA PRO A 498 0.09 -21.70 24.17
C PRO A 498 -0.44 -22.98 23.55
N LYS A 499 -1.72 -22.98 23.14
CA LYS A 499 -2.19 -23.98 22.18
C LYS A 499 -1.32 -23.75 20.96
N LEU A 500 -0.55 -24.76 20.58
CA LEU A 500 0.22 -24.77 19.35
C LEU A 500 -0.72 -24.39 18.22
N TYR A 501 -0.61 -23.16 17.77
CA TYR A 501 -1.27 -22.69 16.56
C TYR A 501 -0.48 -23.30 15.42
N GLU A 502 -0.97 -24.37 14.88
CA GLU A 502 -0.47 -24.80 13.57
C GLU A 502 -0.86 -23.71 12.59
N PRO A 503 0.10 -23.02 11.97
CA PRO A 503 -0.23 -22.08 10.94
C PRO A 503 -1.06 -22.85 9.92
N ILE A 504 -2.24 -22.33 9.56
CA ILE A 504 -3.06 -22.89 8.49
C ILE A 504 -2.18 -22.85 7.25
N THR A 505 -1.51 -23.95 7.00
CA THR A 505 -0.72 -24.11 5.78
C THR A 505 -1.72 -24.29 4.65
N PHE A 506 -1.44 -23.75 3.47
CA PHE A 506 -2.28 -23.91 2.27
C PHE A 506 -2.56 -25.38 1.92
N SER A 507 -1.78 -26.33 2.46
CA SER A 507 -2.01 -27.76 2.36
C SER A 507 -3.24 -28.27 3.10
N ASN A 508 -3.79 -27.52 4.07
CA ASN A 508 -4.94 -27.91 4.88
C ASN A 508 -6.26 -27.29 4.41
N PHE A 509 -6.22 -26.42 3.40
CA PHE A 509 -7.41 -26.01 2.68
C PHE A 509 -7.69 -27.06 1.58
N PRO A 510 -8.92 -27.55 1.42
CA PRO A 510 -9.31 -28.32 0.25
C PRO A 510 -9.45 -27.33 -0.95
N LEU A 511 -8.37 -26.70 -1.34
CA LEU A 511 -8.23 -26.22 -2.70
C LEU A 511 -8.17 -27.48 -3.55
N GLY A 512 -9.09 -27.59 -4.50
CA GLY A 512 -9.05 -28.66 -5.48
C GLY A 512 -7.68 -28.84 -6.11
N PRO A 513 -7.43 -29.92 -6.83
CA PRO A 513 -6.10 -30.28 -7.31
C PRO A 513 -5.42 -29.05 -7.91
N ARG A 514 -4.17 -28.79 -7.45
CA ARG A 514 -3.33 -27.70 -7.94
C ARG A 514 -2.98 -27.99 -9.40
N GLU A 515 -3.84 -27.60 -10.32
CA GLU A 515 -3.59 -27.73 -11.74
C GLU A 515 -2.81 -26.52 -12.23
N TYR A 516 -1.68 -26.77 -12.86
CA TYR A 516 -0.95 -25.76 -13.63
C TYR A 516 -1.82 -25.32 -14.79
N ILE A 517 -2.06 -24.01 -14.88
CA ILE A 517 -3.01 -23.48 -15.86
C ILE A 517 -2.29 -23.08 -17.09
N TYR A 518 -1.50 -23.50 -17.69
CA TYR A 518 -1.13 -23.28 -19.07
C TYR A 518 0.06 -22.39 -19.37
N PHE A 519 0.85 -22.94 -20.15
CA PHE A 519 1.75 -22.31 -21.06
C PHE A 519 0.96 -21.83 -22.30
N VAL A 520 1.08 -20.57 -22.65
CA VAL A 520 0.48 -20.02 -23.84
C VAL A 520 1.58 -19.83 -24.88
N GLU A 521 1.62 -20.70 -25.85
CA GLU A 521 2.60 -20.64 -26.95
C GLU A 521 2.35 -19.46 -27.89
N ASP A 522 1.10 -19.07 -28.08
CA ASP A 522 0.71 -17.96 -28.96
C ASP A 522 0.00 -16.83 -28.20
N LYS A 523 0.64 -15.66 -28.19
CA LYS A 523 0.10 -14.45 -27.54
C LYS A 523 -1.22 -13.96 -28.14
N ASN A 524 -1.58 -14.40 -29.33
CA ASN A 524 -2.81 -14.01 -30.01
C ASN A 524 -3.97 -14.98 -29.73
N GLN A 525 -3.70 -16.18 -29.20
CA GLN A 525 -4.69 -17.19 -28.82
C GLN A 525 -5.11 -17.13 -27.34
N LEU A 526 -4.69 -16.13 -26.64
CA LEU A 526 -4.87 -15.94 -25.20
C LEU A 526 -6.32 -15.96 -24.69
N ILE A 527 -7.33 -16.24 -25.49
CA ILE A 527 -8.60 -15.62 -25.15
C ILE A 527 -9.76 -16.58 -25.03
N GLU A 528 -9.78 -17.67 -25.74
CA GLU A 528 -11.08 -18.37 -25.87
C GLU A 528 -11.20 -19.71 -25.13
N GLY A 529 -10.19 -20.19 -24.47
CA GLY A 529 -10.27 -21.55 -23.90
C GLY A 529 -9.87 -21.72 -22.45
N ILE A 530 -9.18 -20.77 -21.88
CA ILE A 530 -8.43 -21.03 -20.63
C ILE A 530 -9.26 -20.83 -19.35
N TRP A 531 -10.32 -20.04 -19.43
CA TRP A 531 -11.10 -19.66 -18.25
C TRP A 531 -12.51 -20.27 -18.20
N PHE A 532 -12.92 -21.01 -19.20
CA PHE A 532 -14.31 -21.44 -19.39
C PHE A 532 -14.55 -22.97 -19.33
N GLU A 533 -13.55 -23.77 -18.90
CA GLU A 533 -13.78 -25.19 -18.60
C GLU A 533 -13.64 -25.50 -17.11
#